data_d99124f5f1b822a87550b578fc565da5
#
_entry.id   d99124f5f1b822a87550b578fc565da5
#
_cell.length_a   1.000
_cell.length_b   1.000
_cell.length_c   1.000
_cell.angle_alpha   90.00
_cell.angle_beta   90.00
_cell.angle_gamma   90.00
#
_symmetry.space_group_name_H-M   'P 1'
#
loop_
_entity.id
_entity.type
_entity.pdbx_description
1 polymer ?
#
loop_
_entity_poly.entity_id
_entity_poly.type
_entity_poly.pdbx_seq_one_letter_code
_entity_poly.pdbx_strand_id
1 'polypeptide(L)'
;MKEINTSFGKLKVLIASCLLLFLFTFSSCLAKNEVKSIKLAHSLDINHSVHKGMEFMAKRVAEKSNGTMRLDLYPNGQLGTERQCLELLQIGSLGMTKVSVAVMENFSPNMQVLGLPYLFRDRQHSYDVLDGPIGKRLLDEAQDYWLKGMTFFDAGYRSFYTKERVDSPEDLKGMKIRVMESVTAMNMVRALGGAPTPISWGEIYTSLQQGVVDGAENNPPSFFLSRHYEVCKFYTLDEHTAVPDILVMSTHAWNRLNKQEQQWLSEAVEEATEVQRKLWQESEISSLEAVAKAGVEVIRPDKTKFAELTKNLLTDYKDNKELYSLIQQIQETK
;
A
#
# COMPACT_ATOMS: atom_id res chain seq x y z
N MET A 1 -4.78 86.20 10.89
CA MET A 1 -4.95 85.26 9.76
C MET A 1 -3.76 84.34 9.52
N LYS A 2 -2.64 84.38 10.22
CA LYS A 2 -1.46 83.50 10.05
C LYS A 2 -1.52 82.26 10.92
N GLU A 3 -2.23 82.21 12.03
CA GLU A 3 -2.24 81.03 12.93
C GLU A 3 -3.21 79.91 12.50
N ILE A 4 -4.26 80.19 11.74
CA ILE A 4 -5.24 79.23 11.29
C ILE A 4 -4.64 78.31 10.22
N ASN A 5 -3.70 78.78 9.41
CA ASN A 5 -3.09 78.01 8.32
C ASN A 5 -2.08 76.94 8.79
N THR A 6 -1.45 77.15 9.95
CA THR A 6 -0.48 76.16 10.53
C THR A 6 -1.18 74.98 11.21
N SER A 7 -2.39 75.13 11.71
CA SER A 7 -3.17 74.09 12.34
C SER A 7 -3.75 73.14 11.32
N PHE A 8 -4.21 73.61 10.13
CA PHE A 8 -4.71 72.78 9.03
C PHE A 8 -3.59 71.96 8.36
N GLY A 9 -2.36 72.51 8.32
CA GLY A 9 -1.19 71.78 7.80
C GLY A 9 -0.81 70.57 8.69
N LYS A 10 -0.77 70.75 10.01
CA LYS A 10 -0.47 69.70 10.99
C LYS A 10 -1.54 68.63 11.03
N LEU A 11 -2.84 69.00 10.89
CA LEU A 11 -3.95 68.03 10.82
C LEU A 11 -3.88 67.14 9.54
N LYS A 12 -3.54 67.72 8.37
CA LYS A 12 -3.37 66.94 7.12
C LYS A 12 -2.19 65.95 7.18
N VAL A 13 -1.08 66.36 7.81
CA VAL A 13 0.09 65.48 8.01
C VAL A 13 -0.24 64.34 8.97
N LEU A 14 -0.99 64.64 10.06
CA LEU A 14 -1.43 63.60 11.02
C LEU A 14 -2.38 62.59 10.37
N ILE A 15 -3.34 63.01 9.58
CA ILE A 15 -4.28 62.13 8.86
C ILE A 15 -3.55 61.31 7.82
N ALA A 16 -2.61 61.90 7.06
CA ALA A 16 -1.79 61.17 6.08
C ALA A 16 -0.90 60.12 6.77
N SER A 17 -0.32 60.42 7.93
CA SER A 17 0.50 59.50 8.72
C SER A 17 -0.33 58.33 9.29
N CYS A 18 -1.55 58.60 9.79
CA CYS A 18 -2.47 57.57 10.24
C CYS A 18 -2.98 56.67 9.10
N LEU A 19 -3.25 57.24 7.90
CA LEU A 19 -3.62 56.44 6.73
C LEU A 19 -2.47 55.54 6.25
N LEU A 20 -1.23 56.03 6.28
CA LEU A 20 -0.06 55.18 5.95
C LEU A 20 0.15 54.08 6.97
N LEU A 21 0.01 54.30 8.26
CA LEU A 21 0.07 53.23 9.28
C LEU A 21 -1.06 52.21 9.10
N PHE A 22 -2.27 52.62 8.73
CA PHE A 22 -3.39 51.74 8.49
C PHE A 22 -3.19 50.84 7.23
N LEU A 23 -2.52 51.37 6.19
CA LEU A 23 -2.15 50.60 4.99
C LEU A 23 -1.07 49.55 5.28
N PHE A 24 -0.13 49.86 6.18
CA PHE A 24 0.90 48.86 6.57
C PHE A 24 0.35 47.73 7.45
N THR A 25 -0.69 47.94 8.23
CA THR A 25 -1.31 46.89 9.07
C THR A 25 -2.18 45.93 8.27
N PHE A 26 -2.71 46.32 7.09
CA PHE A 26 -3.50 45.45 6.21
C PHE A 26 -2.64 44.58 5.27
N SER A 27 -1.38 44.94 5.03
CA SER A 27 -0.49 44.12 4.16
C SER A 27 0.06 42.87 4.84
N SER A 28 -0.07 42.71 6.15
CA SER A 28 0.45 41.56 6.91
C SER A 28 -0.47 40.33 6.93
N CYS A 29 -1.66 40.36 6.32
CA CYS A 29 -2.69 39.34 6.58
C CYS A 29 -3.15 38.53 5.37
N LEU A 30 -2.39 38.49 4.25
CA LEU A 30 -2.84 37.74 3.06
C LEU A 30 -1.71 36.94 2.37
N ALA A 31 -0.72 36.48 3.12
CA ALA A 31 -0.02 35.29 2.67
C ALA A 31 -0.89 34.09 3.04
N LYS A 32 -1.89 33.79 2.22
CA LYS A 32 -2.59 32.50 2.28
C LYS A 32 -1.51 31.48 1.96
N ASN A 33 -0.92 30.87 2.99
CA ASN A 33 -0.01 29.74 2.78
C ASN A 33 -0.79 28.71 2.01
N GLU A 34 -0.46 28.55 0.73
CA GLU A 34 -1.10 27.58 -0.13
C GLU A 34 -0.81 26.18 0.46
N VAL A 35 -1.86 25.47 0.87
CA VAL A 35 -1.73 24.17 1.48
C VAL A 35 -1.19 23.21 0.43
N LYS A 36 -0.01 22.64 0.65
CA LYS A 36 0.58 21.66 -0.24
C LYS A 36 -0.17 20.35 -0.13
N SER A 37 -0.96 20.00 -1.18
CA SER A 37 -1.73 18.79 -1.25
C SER A 37 -0.96 17.70 -2.00
N ILE A 38 -0.95 16.48 -1.44
CA ILE A 38 -0.38 15.28 -2.06
C ILE A 38 -1.52 14.26 -2.21
N LYS A 39 -1.84 13.88 -3.45
CA LYS A 39 -2.82 12.84 -3.74
C LYS A 39 -2.23 11.46 -3.43
N LEU A 40 -2.95 10.64 -2.66
CA LEU A 40 -2.63 9.25 -2.37
C LEU A 40 -3.75 8.35 -2.83
N ALA A 41 -3.47 7.48 -3.81
CA ALA A 41 -4.43 6.53 -4.38
C ALA A 41 -4.24 5.12 -3.83
N HIS A 42 -5.32 4.35 -3.78
CA HIS A 42 -5.29 2.90 -3.55
C HIS A 42 -6.59 2.22 -3.98
N SER A 43 -6.56 0.90 -4.14
CA SER A 43 -7.70 0.11 -4.63
C SER A 43 -8.63 -0.43 -3.54
N LEU A 44 -8.25 -0.32 -2.26
CA LEU A 44 -8.96 -0.94 -1.14
C LEU A 44 -10.17 -0.13 -0.68
N ASP A 45 -11.12 -0.81 -0.02
CA ASP A 45 -12.29 -0.19 0.63
C ASP A 45 -11.89 0.70 1.81
N ILE A 46 -12.72 1.70 2.11
CA ILE A 46 -12.50 2.66 3.20
C ILE A 46 -12.53 2.02 4.60
N ASN A 47 -13.13 0.85 4.76
CA ASN A 47 -13.15 0.11 6.03
C ASN A 47 -11.91 -0.78 6.20
N HIS A 48 -11.10 -0.92 5.16
CA HIS A 48 -9.91 -1.75 5.21
C HIS A 48 -8.85 -1.16 6.17
N SER A 49 -8.20 -2.01 6.98
CA SER A 49 -7.20 -1.59 7.97
C SER A 49 -6.03 -0.81 7.37
N VAL A 50 -5.64 -1.11 6.13
CA VAL A 50 -4.62 -0.35 5.39
C VAL A 50 -5.11 1.06 5.09
N HIS A 51 -6.39 1.25 4.67
CA HIS A 51 -6.95 2.59 4.50
C HIS A 51 -6.95 3.38 5.82
N LYS A 52 -7.34 2.74 6.93
CA LYS A 52 -7.33 3.35 8.26
C LYS A 52 -5.92 3.78 8.69
N GLY A 53 -4.89 3.01 8.38
CA GLY A 53 -3.50 3.40 8.56
C GLY A 53 -3.14 4.65 7.75
N MET A 54 -3.59 4.74 6.50
CA MET A 54 -3.36 5.92 5.65
C MET A 54 -4.19 7.15 6.10
N GLU A 55 -5.42 6.97 6.63
CA GLU A 55 -6.17 8.06 7.28
C GLU A 55 -5.40 8.61 8.49
N PHE A 56 -4.85 7.72 9.33
CA PHE A 56 -3.99 8.13 10.44
C PHE A 56 -2.77 8.91 9.95
N MET A 57 -2.07 8.41 8.91
CA MET A 57 -0.94 9.11 8.29
C MET A 57 -1.33 10.51 7.81
N ALA A 58 -2.47 10.65 7.11
CA ALA A 58 -2.95 11.93 6.61
C ALA A 58 -3.19 12.93 7.75
N LYS A 59 -3.79 12.48 8.85
CA LYS A 59 -3.96 13.27 10.06
C LYS A 59 -2.62 13.72 10.64
N ARG A 60 -1.65 12.79 10.76
CA ARG A 60 -0.32 13.12 11.31
C ARG A 60 0.45 14.12 10.46
N VAL A 61 0.38 14.01 9.11
CA VAL A 61 0.98 15.01 8.20
C VAL A 61 0.38 16.40 8.44
N ALA A 62 -0.94 16.49 8.54
CA ALA A 62 -1.60 17.77 8.79
C ALA A 62 -1.21 18.36 10.16
N GLU A 63 -1.15 17.55 11.21
CA GLU A 63 -0.75 17.97 12.57
C GLU A 63 0.72 18.43 12.60
N LYS A 64 1.66 17.62 12.08
CA LYS A 64 3.09 17.94 12.07
C LYS A 64 3.41 19.19 11.27
N SER A 65 2.68 19.43 10.20
CA SER A 65 2.86 20.60 9.31
C SER A 65 2.06 21.84 9.74
N ASN A 66 1.33 21.79 10.87
CA ASN A 66 0.38 22.84 11.26
C ASN A 66 -0.58 23.22 10.11
N GLY A 67 -1.04 22.22 9.34
CA GLY A 67 -1.99 22.38 8.24
C GLY A 67 -1.39 22.93 6.94
N THR A 68 -0.07 23.11 6.82
CA THR A 68 0.57 23.54 5.57
C THR A 68 0.73 22.42 4.54
N MET A 69 0.60 21.16 4.98
CA MET A 69 0.55 19.96 4.11
C MET A 69 -0.69 19.13 4.43
N ARG A 70 -1.21 18.45 3.41
CA ARG A 70 -2.27 17.44 3.57
C ARG A 70 -2.08 16.30 2.57
N LEU A 71 -2.59 15.12 2.94
CA LEU A 71 -2.75 13.99 2.04
C LEU A 71 -4.23 13.86 1.66
N ASP A 72 -4.52 13.88 0.37
CA ASP A 72 -5.87 13.66 -0.16
C ASP A 72 -5.98 12.18 -0.57
N LEU A 73 -6.79 11.40 0.15
CA LEU A 73 -6.94 9.97 -0.06
C LEU A 73 -7.97 9.67 -1.16
N TYR A 74 -7.62 8.81 -2.10
CA TYR A 74 -8.46 8.33 -3.20
C TYR A 74 -8.58 6.80 -3.14
N PRO A 75 -9.54 6.26 -2.35
CA PRO A 75 -9.77 4.82 -2.18
C PRO A 75 -10.50 4.19 -3.38
N ASN A 76 -10.75 2.86 -3.28
CA ASN A 76 -11.61 2.10 -4.20
C ASN A 76 -11.22 2.21 -5.69
N GLY A 77 -9.95 2.42 -6.00
CA GLY A 77 -9.48 2.50 -7.38
C GLY A 77 -9.93 3.75 -8.14
N GLN A 78 -10.31 4.84 -7.45
CA GLN A 78 -10.81 6.08 -8.08
C GLN A 78 -9.85 6.69 -9.09
N LEU A 79 -8.54 6.47 -8.93
CA LEU A 79 -7.50 7.00 -9.83
C LEU A 79 -6.89 5.92 -10.74
N GLY A 80 -7.48 4.73 -10.79
CA GLY A 80 -7.06 3.61 -11.62
C GLY A 80 -6.62 2.39 -10.83
N THR A 81 -6.15 1.36 -11.57
CA THR A 81 -5.58 0.14 -11.01
C THR A 81 -4.24 0.43 -10.32
N GLU A 82 -3.74 -0.53 -9.52
CA GLU A 82 -2.43 -0.38 -8.87
C GLU A 82 -1.31 -0.13 -9.88
N ARG A 83 -1.31 -0.86 -11.01
CA ARG A 83 -0.37 -0.66 -12.12
C ARG A 83 -0.46 0.76 -12.70
N GLN A 84 -1.65 1.23 -13.02
CA GLN A 84 -1.87 2.58 -13.55
C GLN A 84 -1.41 3.67 -12.56
N CYS A 85 -1.65 3.46 -11.26
CA CYS A 85 -1.18 4.39 -10.23
C CYS A 85 0.36 4.45 -10.18
N LEU A 86 1.07 3.32 -10.31
CA LEU A 86 2.54 3.32 -10.41
C LEU A 86 3.04 4.07 -11.65
N GLU A 87 2.41 3.85 -12.80
CA GLU A 87 2.71 4.60 -14.04
C GLU A 87 2.49 6.11 -13.87
N LEU A 88 1.40 6.52 -13.19
CA LEU A 88 1.15 7.92 -12.85
C LEU A 88 2.19 8.51 -11.88
N LEU A 89 2.74 7.72 -10.94
CA LEU A 89 3.85 8.15 -10.08
C LEU A 89 5.12 8.41 -10.91
N GLN A 90 5.47 7.48 -11.82
CA GLN A 90 6.68 7.60 -12.63
C GLN A 90 6.71 8.89 -13.47
N ILE A 91 5.56 9.31 -13.99
CA ILE A 91 5.44 10.57 -14.77
C ILE A 91 5.14 11.79 -13.88
N GLY A 92 5.04 11.64 -12.56
CA GLY A 92 4.80 12.73 -11.60
C GLY A 92 3.38 13.30 -11.58
N SER A 93 2.40 12.64 -12.19
CA SER A 93 0.98 13.04 -12.21
C SER A 93 0.23 12.65 -10.95
N LEU A 94 0.71 11.65 -10.21
CA LEU A 94 0.23 11.24 -8.89
C LEU A 94 1.35 11.44 -7.85
N GLY A 95 1.00 11.79 -6.63
CA GLY A 95 1.97 11.99 -5.55
C GLY A 95 2.37 10.69 -4.86
N MET A 96 1.40 9.90 -4.42
CA MET A 96 1.59 8.65 -3.66
C MET A 96 0.58 7.59 -4.06
N THR A 97 0.94 6.33 -3.90
CA THR A 97 0.02 5.19 -3.98
C THR A 97 0.40 4.09 -3.00
N LYS A 98 -0.59 3.30 -2.58
CA LYS A 98 -0.38 2.00 -1.93
C LYS A 98 -0.67 0.92 -2.96
N VAL A 99 0.26 0.01 -3.14
CA VAL A 99 0.12 -1.16 -4.01
C VAL A 99 0.63 -2.43 -3.34
N SER A 100 0.23 -3.60 -3.85
CA SER A 100 0.88 -4.85 -3.47
C SER A 100 2.28 -4.94 -4.06
N VAL A 101 3.23 -5.49 -3.29
CA VAL A 101 4.58 -5.79 -3.78
C VAL A 101 4.54 -6.71 -5.00
N ALA A 102 3.55 -7.58 -5.12
CA ALA A 102 3.36 -8.43 -6.29
C ALA A 102 3.11 -7.64 -7.59
N VAL A 103 2.46 -6.47 -7.53
CA VAL A 103 2.34 -5.58 -8.68
C VAL A 103 3.62 -4.76 -8.87
N MET A 104 4.26 -4.38 -7.75
CA MET A 104 5.50 -3.60 -7.76
C MET A 104 6.67 -4.36 -8.42
N GLU A 105 6.69 -5.69 -8.42
CA GLU A 105 7.75 -6.49 -9.06
C GLU A 105 7.92 -6.19 -10.56
N ASN A 106 6.86 -5.71 -11.24
CA ASN A 106 6.91 -5.32 -12.65
C ASN A 106 7.62 -3.98 -12.89
N PHE A 107 7.85 -3.22 -11.83
CA PHE A 107 8.50 -1.91 -11.87
C PHE A 107 9.88 -1.92 -11.21
N SER A 108 10.02 -2.66 -10.10
CA SER A 108 11.27 -2.86 -9.37
C SER A 108 11.50 -4.37 -9.21
N PRO A 109 12.31 -4.98 -10.09
CA PRO A 109 12.36 -6.45 -10.23
C PRO A 109 12.75 -7.21 -8.96
N ASN A 110 13.61 -6.66 -8.12
CA ASN A 110 14.04 -7.33 -6.89
C ASN A 110 12.90 -7.48 -5.85
N MET A 111 11.81 -6.71 -6.00
CA MET A 111 10.61 -6.86 -5.17
C MET A 111 9.96 -8.25 -5.31
N GLN A 112 10.17 -8.96 -6.42
CA GLN A 112 9.63 -10.30 -6.64
C GLN A 112 10.02 -11.28 -5.53
N VAL A 113 11.16 -11.09 -4.87
CA VAL A 113 11.61 -11.98 -3.78
C VAL A 113 10.60 -12.04 -2.64
N LEU A 114 9.91 -10.93 -2.34
CA LEU A 114 8.92 -10.85 -1.27
C LEU A 114 7.60 -11.57 -1.59
N GLY A 115 7.40 -11.95 -2.86
CA GLY A 115 6.24 -12.72 -3.32
C GLY A 115 6.46 -14.24 -3.34
N LEU A 116 7.64 -14.72 -2.99
CA LEU A 116 7.97 -16.16 -3.06
C LEU A 116 7.22 -16.94 -1.96
N PRO A 117 6.66 -18.11 -2.31
CA PRO A 117 5.88 -18.90 -1.38
C PRO A 117 6.76 -19.44 -0.25
N TYR A 118 6.18 -19.47 0.97
CA TYR A 118 6.79 -19.98 2.20
C TYR A 118 8.21 -19.45 2.51
N LEU A 119 8.53 -18.25 2.01
CA LEU A 119 9.83 -17.60 2.25
C LEU A 119 9.96 -17.16 3.72
N PHE A 120 8.91 -16.58 4.27
CA PHE A 120 8.89 -16.09 5.65
C PHE A 120 8.45 -17.19 6.61
N ARG A 121 9.19 -17.39 7.70
CA ARG A 121 8.89 -18.40 8.73
C ARG A 121 7.61 -18.07 9.51
N ASP A 122 7.47 -16.80 9.86
CA ASP A 122 6.34 -16.26 10.62
C ASP A 122 6.25 -14.74 10.42
N ARG A 123 5.26 -14.11 11.04
CA ARG A 123 5.02 -12.67 10.95
C ARG A 123 6.18 -11.84 11.49
N GLN A 124 6.78 -12.26 12.60
CA GLN A 124 7.90 -11.54 13.20
C GLN A 124 9.11 -11.54 12.24
N HIS A 125 9.43 -12.69 11.68
CA HIS A 125 10.49 -12.80 10.68
C HIS A 125 10.23 -11.88 9.46
N SER A 126 8.97 -11.79 9.00
CA SER A 126 8.61 -10.85 7.94
C SER A 126 8.90 -9.39 8.36
N TYR A 127 8.54 -9.00 9.57
CA TYR A 127 8.83 -7.64 10.07
C TYR A 127 10.34 -7.40 10.19
N ASP A 128 11.11 -8.35 10.73
CA ASP A 128 12.56 -8.20 10.88
C ASP A 128 13.26 -8.02 9.54
N VAL A 129 12.80 -8.71 8.50
CA VAL A 129 13.29 -8.55 7.12
C VAL A 129 12.88 -7.20 6.55
N LEU A 130 11.60 -6.83 6.64
CA LEU A 130 11.04 -5.64 5.97
C LEU A 130 11.48 -4.32 6.63
N ASP A 131 11.66 -4.31 7.95
CA ASP A 131 12.16 -3.15 8.70
C ASP A 131 13.71 -3.10 8.72
N GLY A 132 14.34 -4.22 8.40
CA GLY A 132 15.78 -4.41 8.39
C GLY A 132 16.49 -3.87 7.14
N PRO A 133 17.79 -4.18 7.02
CA PRO A 133 18.61 -3.73 5.89
C PRO A 133 18.09 -4.20 4.51
N ILE A 134 17.48 -5.38 4.44
CA ILE A 134 16.94 -5.95 3.20
C ILE A 134 15.75 -5.13 2.72
N GLY A 135 14.77 -4.89 3.59
CA GLY A 135 13.61 -4.09 3.24
C GLY A 135 14.00 -2.66 2.86
N LYS A 136 14.92 -2.04 3.62
CA LYS A 136 15.44 -0.70 3.31
C LYS A 136 16.11 -0.67 1.94
N ARG A 137 16.94 -1.66 1.62
CA ARG A 137 17.56 -1.80 0.30
C ARG A 137 16.49 -1.84 -0.81
N LEU A 138 15.47 -2.67 -0.67
CA LEU A 138 14.41 -2.81 -1.66
C LEU A 138 13.60 -1.50 -1.84
N LEU A 139 13.32 -0.78 -0.75
CA LEU A 139 12.67 0.54 -0.81
C LEU A 139 13.54 1.57 -1.55
N ASP A 140 14.86 1.55 -1.33
CA ASP A 140 15.79 2.47 -1.96
C ASP A 140 15.99 2.18 -3.46
N GLU A 141 16.07 0.90 -3.87
CA GLU A 141 16.21 0.47 -5.27
C GLU A 141 15.02 0.92 -6.15
N ALA A 142 13.84 1.10 -5.58
CA ALA A 142 12.69 1.62 -6.33
C ALA A 142 12.94 3.02 -6.95
N GLN A 143 13.91 3.79 -6.42
CA GLN A 143 14.24 5.12 -6.92
C GLN A 143 14.83 5.10 -8.34
N ASP A 144 15.48 4.01 -8.74
CA ASP A 144 16.03 3.82 -10.09
C ASP A 144 14.90 3.80 -11.16
N TYR A 145 13.68 3.59 -10.71
CA TYR A 145 12.46 3.54 -11.54
C TYR A 145 11.52 4.72 -11.28
N TRP A 146 12.03 5.86 -10.78
CA TRP A 146 11.25 7.08 -10.41
C TRP A 146 10.19 6.84 -9.33
N LEU A 147 10.34 5.77 -8.56
CA LEU A 147 9.47 5.38 -7.47
C LEU A 147 10.25 5.42 -6.15
N LYS A 148 9.78 6.17 -5.17
CA LYS A 148 10.38 6.16 -3.83
C LYS A 148 9.57 5.26 -2.92
N GLY A 149 10.12 4.13 -2.53
CA GLY A 149 9.57 3.31 -1.46
C GLY A 149 9.59 4.05 -0.13
N MET A 150 8.45 4.08 0.57
CA MET A 150 8.32 4.78 1.84
C MET A 150 8.30 3.81 3.03
N THR A 151 7.53 2.74 2.94
CA THR A 151 7.41 1.69 3.95
C THR A 151 6.69 0.48 3.39
N PHE A 152 6.78 -0.65 4.10
CA PHE A 152 5.93 -1.82 3.90
C PHE A 152 4.83 -1.87 4.97
N PHE A 153 3.58 -2.07 4.52
CA PHE A 153 2.44 -2.35 5.39
C PHE A 153 2.21 -3.85 5.50
N ASP A 154 1.76 -4.30 6.67
CA ASP A 154 1.34 -5.68 6.87
C ASP A 154 0.10 -5.98 6.02
N ALA A 155 0.16 -7.07 5.27
CA ALA A 155 -0.95 -7.60 4.47
C ALA A 155 -1.24 -9.08 4.81
N GLY A 156 -0.69 -9.58 5.91
CA GLY A 156 -0.88 -10.93 6.43
C GLY A 156 -0.48 -12.03 5.46
N TYR A 157 -1.03 -13.20 5.71
CA TYR A 157 -0.85 -14.36 4.83
C TYR A 157 -1.99 -14.50 3.84
N ARG A 158 -1.63 -14.90 2.63
CA ARG A 158 -2.57 -15.17 1.54
C ARG A 158 -2.88 -16.66 1.47
N SER A 159 -4.15 -16.96 1.21
CA SER A 159 -4.70 -18.31 1.15
C SER A 159 -5.73 -18.43 0.04
N PHE A 160 -5.98 -19.63 -0.46
CA PHE A 160 -6.96 -19.87 -1.53
C PHE A 160 -8.40 -19.75 -1.04
N TYR A 161 -9.24 -19.07 -1.79
CA TYR A 161 -10.70 -19.12 -1.65
C TYR A 161 -11.33 -19.49 -2.99
N THR A 162 -12.21 -20.49 -2.96
CA THR A 162 -12.70 -21.18 -4.15
C THR A 162 -14.19 -21.48 -4.06
N LYS A 163 -14.82 -21.75 -5.21
CA LYS A 163 -16.21 -22.22 -5.30
C LYS A 163 -16.35 -23.66 -4.88
N GLU A 164 -15.37 -24.48 -5.24
CA GLU A 164 -15.27 -25.89 -4.87
C GLU A 164 -14.27 -26.06 -3.74
N ARG A 165 -14.40 -27.13 -2.98
CA ARG A 165 -13.56 -27.45 -1.83
C ARG A 165 -12.13 -27.77 -2.26
N VAL A 166 -11.14 -27.26 -1.56
CA VAL A 166 -9.71 -27.53 -1.72
C VAL A 166 -9.15 -27.97 -0.36
N ASP A 167 -8.78 -29.24 -0.23
CA ASP A 167 -8.15 -29.81 0.96
C ASP A 167 -6.63 -30.02 0.76
N SER A 168 -6.21 -30.08 -0.50
CA SER A 168 -4.81 -30.38 -0.89
C SER A 168 -4.46 -29.69 -2.21
N PRO A 169 -3.17 -29.60 -2.58
CA PRO A 169 -2.77 -29.02 -3.87
C PRO A 169 -3.38 -29.75 -5.08
N GLU A 170 -3.62 -31.06 -4.97
CA GLU A 170 -4.19 -31.89 -6.03
C GLU A 170 -5.58 -31.39 -6.46
N ASP A 171 -6.33 -30.80 -5.53
CA ASP A 171 -7.67 -30.25 -5.79
C ASP A 171 -7.62 -28.96 -6.62
N LEU A 172 -6.47 -28.27 -6.66
CA LEU A 172 -6.27 -27.09 -7.51
C LEU A 172 -6.08 -27.43 -8.98
N LYS A 173 -5.90 -28.72 -9.31
CA LYS A 173 -5.58 -29.13 -10.68
C LYS A 173 -6.65 -28.72 -11.68
N GLY A 174 -6.25 -27.85 -12.61
CA GLY A 174 -7.13 -27.34 -13.66
C GLY A 174 -8.07 -26.21 -13.23
N MET A 175 -8.13 -25.85 -11.95
CA MET A 175 -8.89 -24.69 -11.49
C MET A 175 -8.25 -23.41 -12.02
N LYS A 176 -9.08 -22.52 -12.54
CA LYS A 176 -8.69 -21.16 -12.93
C LYS A 176 -8.64 -20.30 -11.67
N ILE A 177 -7.45 -20.01 -11.21
CA ILE A 177 -7.22 -19.21 -10.00
C ILE A 177 -6.79 -17.80 -10.40
N ARG A 178 -7.58 -16.82 -9.97
CA ARG A 178 -7.17 -15.42 -10.11
C ARG A 178 -5.93 -15.16 -9.26
N VAL A 179 -4.96 -14.50 -9.86
CA VAL A 179 -3.78 -13.96 -9.18
C VAL A 179 -3.63 -12.48 -9.47
N MET A 180 -2.76 -11.81 -8.74
CA MET A 180 -2.31 -10.45 -9.09
C MET A 180 -1.49 -10.48 -10.39
N GLU A 181 -1.26 -9.34 -11.00
CA GLU A 181 -0.40 -9.18 -12.19
C GLU A 181 1.07 -9.38 -11.78
N SER A 182 1.43 -10.60 -11.42
CA SER A 182 2.73 -11.02 -10.87
C SER A 182 3.17 -12.34 -11.49
N VAL A 183 4.37 -12.36 -12.02
CA VAL A 183 4.98 -13.58 -12.56
C VAL A 183 5.22 -14.60 -11.43
N THR A 184 5.64 -14.12 -10.26
CA THR A 184 5.86 -14.94 -9.07
C THR A 184 4.58 -15.63 -8.62
N ALA A 185 3.46 -14.91 -8.52
CA ALA A 185 2.16 -15.49 -8.17
C ALA A 185 1.65 -16.49 -9.23
N MET A 186 1.84 -16.18 -10.51
CA MET A 186 1.48 -17.11 -11.60
C MET A 186 2.29 -18.40 -11.52
N ASN A 187 3.59 -18.32 -11.26
CA ASN A 187 4.45 -19.50 -11.15
C ASN A 187 4.07 -20.36 -9.93
N MET A 188 3.72 -19.74 -8.81
CA MET A 188 3.23 -20.45 -7.63
C MET A 188 1.97 -21.26 -7.93
N VAL A 189 0.95 -20.64 -8.53
CA VAL A 189 -0.30 -21.36 -8.86
C VAL A 189 -0.04 -22.49 -9.87
N ARG A 190 0.86 -22.30 -10.86
CA ARG A 190 1.26 -23.39 -11.79
C ARG A 190 1.94 -24.53 -11.07
N ALA A 191 2.85 -24.23 -10.14
CA ALA A 191 3.54 -25.26 -9.36
C ALA A 191 2.58 -26.10 -8.51
N LEU A 192 1.48 -25.50 -8.06
CA LEU A 192 0.39 -26.16 -7.34
C LEU A 192 -0.63 -26.87 -8.25
N GLY A 193 -0.44 -26.84 -9.59
CA GLY A 193 -1.30 -27.51 -10.57
C GLY A 193 -2.49 -26.70 -11.06
N GLY A 194 -2.69 -25.49 -10.58
CA GLY A 194 -3.76 -24.58 -11.00
C GLY A 194 -3.42 -23.83 -12.30
N ALA A 195 -4.43 -23.18 -12.88
CA ALA A 195 -4.33 -22.31 -14.05
C ALA A 195 -4.42 -20.83 -13.61
N PRO A 196 -3.29 -20.12 -13.48
CA PRO A 196 -3.30 -18.75 -13.01
C PRO A 196 -3.88 -17.81 -14.06
N THR A 197 -4.76 -16.90 -13.62
CA THR A 197 -5.39 -15.90 -14.45
C THR A 197 -5.16 -14.52 -13.80
N PRO A 198 -4.23 -13.69 -14.33
CA PRO A 198 -3.97 -12.38 -13.77
C PRO A 198 -5.15 -11.43 -14.06
N ILE A 199 -5.75 -10.89 -13.01
CA ILE A 199 -6.90 -9.96 -13.07
C ILE A 199 -6.70 -8.87 -12.03
N SER A 200 -6.95 -7.60 -12.41
CA SER A 200 -6.89 -6.46 -11.52
C SER A 200 -7.90 -6.55 -10.38
N TRP A 201 -7.61 -5.89 -9.24
CA TRP A 201 -8.40 -6.00 -8.01
C TRP A 201 -9.90 -5.71 -8.20
N GLY A 202 -10.25 -4.62 -8.88
CA GLY A 202 -11.63 -4.19 -9.06
C GLY A 202 -12.50 -5.13 -9.91
N GLU A 203 -11.90 -6.09 -10.61
CA GLU A 203 -12.60 -7.00 -11.53
C GLU A 203 -12.84 -8.39 -10.93
N ILE A 204 -12.29 -8.66 -9.72
CA ILE A 204 -12.29 -10.02 -9.14
C ILE A 204 -13.72 -10.50 -8.84
N TYR A 205 -14.53 -9.68 -8.14
CA TYR A 205 -15.89 -10.08 -7.77
C TYR A 205 -16.71 -10.51 -8.98
N THR A 206 -16.69 -9.67 -10.03
CA THR A 206 -17.43 -9.95 -11.29
C THR A 206 -16.87 -11.19 -12.00
N SER A 207 -15.55 -11.35 -12.04
CA SER A 207 -14.91 -12.54 -12.64
C SER A 207 -15.25 -13.83 -11.91
N LEU A 208 -15.31 -13.80 -10.58
CA LEU A 208 -15.78 -14.91 -9.77
C LEU A 208 -17.26 -15.19 -10.03
N GLN A 209 -18.12 -14.15 -10.00
CA GLN A 209 -19.56 -14.30 -10.20
C GLN A 209 -19.90 -14.87 -11.58
N GLN A 210 -19.22 -14.42 -12.62
CA GLN A 210 -19.43 -14.87 -14.01
C GLN A 210 -18.76 -16.21 -14.33
N GLY A 211 -17.95 -16.77 -13.44
CA GLY A 211 -17.26 -18.05 -13.70
C GLY A 211 -16.06 -17.93 -14.64
N VAL A 212 -15.52 -16.72 -14.82
CA VAL A 212 -14.25 -16.54 -15.54
C VAL A 212 -13.12 -17.23 -14.81
N VAL A 213 -13.18 -17.19 -13.45
CA VAL A 213 -12.28 -17.93 -12.55
C VAL A 213 -13.09 -18.76 -11.56
N ASP A 214 -12.49 -19.83 -11.05
CA ASP A 214 -13.06 -20.77 -10.09
C ASP A 214 -12.77 -20.35 -8.64
N GLY A 215 -11.74 -19.53 -8.47
CA GLY A 215 -11.31 -19.02 -7.18
C GLY A 215 -10.24 -17.95 -7.34
N ALA A 216 -9.74 -17.49 -6.20
CA ALA A 216 -8.62 -16.58 -6.10
C ALA A 216 -7.84 -16.85 -4.80
N GLU A 217 -6.83 -16.04 -4.52
CA GLU A 217 -6.06 -16.13 -3.29
C GLU A 217 -5.90 -14.72 -2.68
N ASN A 218 -6.06 -14.61 -1.38
CA ASN A 218 -5.83 -13.39 -0.62
C ASN A 218 -5.92 -13.65 0.90
N ASN A 219 -5.76 -12.59 1.68
CA ASN A 219 -5.89 -12.55 3.13
C ASN A 219 -7.36 -12.42 3.61
N PRO A 220 -7.67 -12.72 4.88
CA PRO A 220 -9.04 -12.67 5.40
C PRO A 220 -9.73 -11.30 5.29
N PRO A 221 -9.08 -10.14 5.62
CA PRO A 221 -9.71 -8.83 5.47
C PRO A 221 -10.12 -8.51 4.04
N SER A 222 -9.25 -8.79 3.08
CA SER A 222 -9.53 -8.58 1.66
C SER A 222 -10.66 -9.49 1.16
N PHE A 223 -10.68 -10.77 1.55
CA PHE A 223 -11.73 -11.71 1.19
C PHE A 223 -13.10 -11.28 1.75
N PHE A 224 -13.14 -10.80 2.99
CA PHE A 224 -14.38 -10.35 3.64
C PHE A 224 -14.87 -9.01 3.07
N LEU A 225 -14.05 -7.95 3.10
CA LEU A 225 -14.48 -6.60 2.76
C LEU A 225 -14.85 -6.42 1.28
N SER A 226 -14.23 -7.19 0.37
CA SER A 226 -14.62 -7.21 -1.05
C SER A 226 -15.76 -8.17 -1.37
N ARG A 227 -16.35 -8.80 -0.36
CA ARG A 227 -17.49 -9.72 -0.46
C ARG A 227 -17.26 -10.93 -1.36
N HIS A 228 -16.02 -11.32 -1.62
CA HIS A 228 -15.73 -12.49 -2.43
C HIS A 228 -16.29 -13.77 -1.80
N TYR A 229 -16.51 -13.79 -0.47
CA TYR A 229 -17.16 -14.86 0.28
C TYR A 229 -18.64 -15.10 -0.13
N GLU A 230 -19.29 -14.14 -0.80
CA GLU A 230 -20.63 -14.35 -1.33
C GLU A 230 -20.63 -15.38 -2.47
N VAL A 231 -19.54 -15.44 -3.24
CA VAL A 231 -19.36 -16.32 -4.39
C VAL A 231 -18.53 -17.55 -4.04
N CYS A 232 -17.44 -17.39 -3.31
CA CYS A 232 -16.55 -18.48 -2.90
C CYS A 232 -16.89 -18.94 -1.48
N LYS A 233 -17.24 -20.23 -1.32
CA LYS A 233 -17.71 -20.77 -0.04
C LYS A 233 -16.69 -21.60 0.71
N PHE A 234 -15.49 -21.77 0.15
CA PHE A 234 -14.39 -22.51 0.75
C PHE A 234 -13.18 -21.57 0.87
N TYR A 235 -12.58 -21.53 2.06
CA TYR A 235 -11.38 -20.74 2.33
C TYR A 235 -10.33 -21.66 2.95
N THR A 236 -9.34 -22.03 2.14
CA THR A 236 -8.27 -22.97 2.50
C THR A 236 -7.07 -22.21 3.01
N LEU A 237 -6.84 -22.23 4.31
CA LEU A 237 -5.78 -21.50 5.01
C LEU A 237 -4.42 -22.22 4.85
N ASP A 238 -3.95 -22.35 3.62
CA ASP A 238 -2.63 -22.88 3.30
C ASP A 238 -1.51 -21.84 3.56
N GLU A 239 -1.86 -20.54 3.66
CA GLU A 239 -0.95 -19.44 4.02
C GLU A 239 0.34 -19.44 3.19
N HIS A 240 0.20 -19.61 1.87
CA HIS A 240 1.29 -19.84 0.95
C HIS A 240 2.26 -18.67 0.79
N THR A 241 1.80 -17.42 0.96
CA THR A 241 2.67 -16.23 0.86
C THR A 241 2.27 -15.14 1.86
N ALA A 242 3.26 -14.37 2.31
CA ALA A 242 3.08 -13.14 3.10
C ALA A 242 3.54 -11.94 2.27
N VAL A 243 2.80 -11.64 1.18
CA VAL A 243 3.14 -10.53 0.26
C VAL A 243 2.74 -9.20 0.90
N PRO A 244 3.70 -8.32 1.27
CA PRO A 244 3.36 -7.06 1.89
C PRO A 244 2.74 -6.08 0.87
N ASP A 245 2.04 -5.10 1.41
CA ASP A 245 1.73 -3.88 0.68
C ASP A 245 2.90 -2.89 0.79
N ILE A 246 3.13 -2.08 -0.23
CA ILE A 246 4.16 -1.03 -0.21
C ILE A 246 3.50 0.33 -0.43
N LEU A 247 3.86 1.30 0.40
CA LEU A 247 3.55 2.71 0.18
C LEU A 247 4.66 3.33 -0.66
N VAL A 248 4.30 3.89 -1.81
CA VAL A 248 5.23 4.42 -2.80
C VAL A 248 4.89 5.88 -3.11
N MET A 249 5.91 6.69 -3.26
CA MET A 249 5.80 8.09 -3.66
C MET A 249 6.52 8.33 -5.00
N SER A 250 5.99 9.24 -5.83
CA SER A 250 6.71 9.75 -6.99
C SER A 250 7.99 10.47 -6.57
N THR A 251 9.14 10.14 -7.17
CA THR A 251 10.39 10.89 -6.94
C THR A 251 10.24 12.35 -7.35
N HIS A 252 9.44 12.66 -8.38
CA HIS A 252 9.12 14.04 -8.76
C HIS A 252 8.37 14.79 -7.66
N ALA A 253 7.40 14.13 -7.00
CA ALA A 253 6.67 14.72 -5.89
C ALA A 253 7.55 14.89 -4.66
N TRP A 254 8.36 13.88 -4.31
CA TRP A 254 9.31 13.93 -3.21
C TRP A 254 10.32 15.06 -3.33
N ASN A 255 10.89 15.25 -4.52
CA ASN A 255 11.90 16.27 -4.77
C ASN A 255 11.35 17.72 -4.75
N ARG A 256 10.01 17.88 -4.83
CA ARG A 256 9.34 19.19 -4.63
C ARG A 256 9.12 19.53 -3.16
N LEU A 257 9.32 18.58 -2.26
CA LEU A 257 9.24 18.80 -0.82
C LEU A 257 10.56 19.37 -0.31
N ASN A 258 10.51 20.38 0.56
CA ASN A 258 11.68 20.81 1.30
C ASN A 258 12.06 19.79 2.39
N LYS A 259 13.22 19.95 3.02
CA LYS A 259 13.72 19.00 4.03
C LYS A 259 12.80 18.81 5.22
N GLN A 260 12.14 19.87 5.68
CA GLN A 260 11.21 19.80 6.78
C GLN A 260 9.91 19.06 6.40
N GLU A 261 9.40 19.29 5.20
CA GLU A 261 8.22 18.60 4.65
C GLU A 261 8.51 17.11 4.45
N GLN A 262 9.71 16.77 3.95
CA GLN A 262 10.18 15.39 3.82
C GLN A 262 10.24 14.70 5.19
N GLN A 263 10.74 15.39 6.20
CA GLN A 263 10.82 14.87 7.57
C GLN A 263 9.42 14.62 8.14
N TRP A 264 8.49 15.59 8.07
CA TRP A 264 7.12 15.42 8.56
C TRP A 264 6.42 14.23 7.91
N LEU A 265 6.58 14.08 6.60
CA LEU A 265 5.99 12.97 5.87
C LEU A 265 6.62 11.63 6.30
N SER A 266 7.94 11.54 6.41
CA SER A 266 8.64 10.31 6.83
C SER A 266 8.23 9.88 8.23
N GLU A 267 8.20 10.81 9.19
CA GLU A 267 7.75 10.50 10.56
C GLU A 267 6.28 10.05 10.61
N ALA A 268 5.40 10.67 9.81
CA ALA A 268 4.00 10.26 9.74
C ALA A 268 3.83 8.87 9.12
N VAL A 269 4.69 8.48 8.16
CA VAL A 269 4.73 7.15 7.57
C VAL A 269 5.16 6.10 8.61
N GLU A 270 6.21 6.37 9.38
CA GLU A 270 6.69 5.47 10.44
C GLU A 270 5.59 5.22 11.48
N GLU A 271 4.98 6.28 12.02
CA GLU A 271 3.88 6.17 12.98
C GLU A 271 2.68 5.40 12.40
N ALA A 272 2.35 5.64 11.13
CA ALA A 272 1.24 4.97 10.46
C ALA A 272 1.51 3.48 10.22
N THR A 273 2.76 3.08 10.00
CA THR A 273 3.15 1.69 9.82
C THR A 273 2.86 0.88 11.09
N GLU A 274 3.22 1.40 12.27
CA GLU A 274 2.93 0.75 13.54
C GLU A 274 1.43 0.66 13.83
N VAL A 275 0.68 1.71 13.55
CA VAL A 275 -0.78 1.74 13.74
C VAL A 275 -1.45 0.75 12.78
N GLN A 276 -1.02 0.71 11.52
CA GLN A 276 -1.57 -0.18 10.51
C GLN A 276 -1.37 -1.65 10.90
N ARG A 277 -0.20 -2.04 11.41
CA ARG A 277 0.08 -3.42 11.87
C ARG A 277 -0.86 -3.87 12.99
N LYS A 278 -1.17 -2.98 13.93
CA LYS A 278 -2.13 -3.28 15.02
C LYS A 278 -3.55 -3.46 14.47
N LEU A 279 -3.99 -2.51 13.64
CA LEU A 279 -5.30 -2.56 12.98
C LEU A 279 -5.43 -3.80 12.08
N TRP A 280 -4.31 -4.22 11.45
CA TRP A 280 -4.29 -5.41 10.61
C TRP A 280 -4.59 -6.67 11.41
N GLN A 281 -3.88 -6.89 12.52
CA GLN A 281 -4.06 -8.09 13.35
C GLN A 281 -5.49 -8.21 13.88
N GLU A 282 -6.10 -7.11 14.30
CA GLU A 282 -7.50 -7.07 14.74
C GLU A 282 -8.46 -7.38 13.58
N SER A 283 -8.21 -6.80 12.41
CA SER A 283 -9.02 -6.99 11.21
C SER A 283 -8.94 -8.42 10.67
N GLU A 284 -7.78 -9.06 10.74
CA GLU A 284 -7.57 -10.43 10.27
C GLU A 284 -8.42 -11.42 11.07
N ILE A 285 -8.41 -11.32 12.40
CA ILE A 285 -9.21 -12.17 13.30
C ILE A 285 -10.70 -11.94 13.04
N SER A 286 -11.15 -10.68 13.09
CA SER A 286 -12.56 -10.34 12.95
C SER A 286 -13.13 -10.71 11.58
N SER A 287 -12.33 -10.57 10.51
CA SER A 287 -12.74 -10.94 9.16
C SER A 287 -12.87 -12.45 8.99
N LEU A 288 -11.94 -13.22 9.55
CA LEU A 288 -12.02 -14.69 9.50
C LEU A 288 -13.28 -15.21 10.23
N GLU A 289 -13.59 -14.64 11.40
CA GLU A 289 -14.83 -14.96 12.11
C GLU A 289 -16.08 -14.56 11.32
N ALA A 290 -16.05 -13.39 10.65
CA ALA A 290 -17.16 -12.88 9.88
C ALA A 290 -17.48 -13.77 8.67
N VAL A 291 -16.46 -14.21 7.91
CA VAL A 291 -16.69 -15.10 6.76
C VAL A 291 -17.19 -16.47 7.20
N ALA A 292 -16.69 -17.01 8.33
CA ALA A 292 -17.20 -18.26 8.88
C ALA A 292 -18.69 -18.14 9.30
N LYS A 293 -19.06 -17.04 9.97
CA LYS A 293 -20.47 -16.73 10.30
C LYS A 293 -21.35 -16.56 9.07
N ALA A 294 -20.78 -16.10 7.94
CA ALA A 294 -21.48 -15.96 6.66
C ALA A 294 -21.59 -17.29 5.87
N GLY A 295 -21.20 -18.41 6.49
CA GLY A 295 -21.35 -19.75 5.92
C GLY A 295 -20.20 -20.17 5.00
N VAL A 296 -19.03 -19.52 5.10
CA VAL A 296 -17.80 -20.02 4.46
C VAL A 296 -17.21 -21.15 5.30
N GLU A 297 -16.87 -22.24 4.65
CA GLU A 297 -16.12 -23.32 5.27
C GLU A 297 -14.64 -22.96 5.28
N VAL A 298 -14.08 -22.79 6.49
CA VAL A 298 -12.66 -22.48 6.70
C VAL A 298 -11.90 -23.79 6.89
N ILE A 299 -11.06 -24.10 5.92
CA ILE A 299 -10.27 -25.35 5.84
C ILE A 299 -8.86 -25.08 6.33
N ARG A 300 -8.31 -25.96 7.15
CA ARG A 300 -6.90 -25.92 7.60
C ARG A 300 -6.17 -27.15 7.07
N PRO A 301 -5.56 -27.03 5.88
CA PRO A 301 -4.90 -28.16 5.23
C PRO A 301 -3.53 -28.47 5.86
N ASP A 302 -2.94 -29.60 5.46
CA ASP A 302 -1.52 -29.85 5.66
C ASP A 302 -0.69 -28.96 4.70
N LYS A 303 -0.16 -27.87 5.24
CA LYS A 303 0.64 -26.88 4.49
C LYS A 303 1.93 -27.46 3.90
N THR A 304 2.45 -28.55 4.49
CA THR A 304 3.69 -29.20 4.02
C THR A 304 3.59 -29.64 2.56
N LYS A 305 2.40 -30.13 2.14
CA LYS A 305 2.16 -30.54 0.75
C LYS A 305 2.25 -29.37 -0.24
N PHE A 306 1.69 -28.21 0.14
CA PHE A 306 1.76 -26.99 -0.66
C PHE A 306 3.21 -26.46 -0.73
N ALA A 307 3.90 -26.44 0.40
CA ALA A 307 5.28 -25.99 0.48
C ALA A 307 6.22 -26.87 -0.35
N GLU A 308 6.02 -28.18 -0.34
CA GLU A 308 6.86 -29.12 -1.12
C GLU A 308 6.78 -28.88 -2.61
N LEU A 309 5.58 -28.65 -3.16
CA LEU A 309 5.39 -28.40 -4.58
C LEU A 309 5.96 -27.06 -5.04
N THR A 310 6.05 -26.10 -4.15
CA THR A 310 6.55 -24.74 -4.47
C THR A 310 8.02 -24.51 -4.12
N LYS A 311 8.68 -25.46 -3.44
CA LYS A 311 10.07 -25.29 -2.95
C LYS A 311 11.08 -24.97 -4.05
N ASN A 312 10.87 -25.49 -5.26
CA ASN A 312 11.77 -25.26 -6.38
C ASN A 312 11.76 -23.78 -6.82
N LEU A 313 10.65 -23.05 -6.61
CA LEU A 313 10.57 -21.63 -6.95
C LEU A 313 11.61 -20.79 -6.20
N LEU A 314 12.06 -21.20 -5.02
CA LEU A 314 13.16 -20.54 -4.30
C LEU A 314 14.53 -20.80 -4.95
N THR A 315 14.67 -21.90 -5.68
CA THR A 315 15.94 -22.31 -6.29
C THR A 315 16.02 -22.00 -7.78
N ASP A 316 14.91 -21.68 -8.43
CA ASP A 316 14.85 -21.32 -9.85
C ASP A 316 15.62 -20.01 -10.15
N TYR A 317 15.89 -19.22 -9.11
CA TYR A 317 16.67 -17.98 -9.21
C TYR A 317 18.20 -18.18 -9.10
N LYS A 318 18.73 -19.41 -9.06
CA LYS A 318 20.18 -19.66 -8.91
C LYS A 318 21.04 -19.00 -9.98
N ASP A 319 20.50 -18.83 -11.18
CA ASP A 319 21.19 -18.16 -12.28
C ASP A 319 21.17 -16.63 -12.15
N ASN A 320 20.21 -16.07 -11.39
CA ASN A 320 20.18 -14.68 -10.99
C ASN A 320 20.84 -14.54 -9.61
N LYS A 321 22.15 -14.32 -9.61
CA LYS A 321 22.96 -14.26 -8.36
C LYS A 321 22.46 -13.24 -7.36
N GLU A 322 21.93 -12.11 -7.82
CA GLU A 322 21.44 -11.06 -6.96
C GLU A 322 20.16 -11.47 -6.21
N LEU A 323 19.16 -11.96 -6.95
CA LEU A 323 17.92 -12.44 -6.34
C LEU A 323 18.16 -13.66 -5.45
N TYR A 324 19.01 -14.59 -5.90
CA TYR A 324 19.34 -15.76 -5.09
C TYR A 324 20.04 -15.37 -3.78
N SER A 325 20.94 -14.39 -3.82
CA SER A 325 21.56 -13.84 -2.61
C SER A 325 20.55 -13.19 -1.68
N LEU A 326 19.57 -12.45 -2.23
CA LEU A 326 18.49 -11.85 -1.41
C LEU A 326 17.64 -12.94 -0.73
N ILE A 327 17.28 -14.00 -1.44
CA ILE A 327 16.54 -15.15 -0.87
C ILE A 327 17.31 -15.74 0.32
N GLN A 328 18.62 -16.00 0.15
CA GLN A 328 19.47 -16.52 1.22
C GLN A 328 19.54 -15.59 2.41
N GLN A 329 19.77 -14.28 2.20
CA GLN A 329 19.80 -13.29 3.26
C GLN A 329 18.48 -13.22 4.04
N ILE A 330 17.33 -13.31 3.34
CA ILE A 330 16.02 -13.35 3.99
C ILE A 330 15.91 -14.62 4.87
N GLN A 331 16.27 -15.78 4.34
CA GLN A 331 16.21 -17.05 5.09
C GLN A 331 17.13 -17.07 6.32
N GLU A 332 18.27 -16.38 6.27
CA GLU A 332 19.26 -16.27 7.36
C GLU A 332 18.91 -15.20 8.38
N THR A 333 18.00 -14.26 8.09
CA THR A 333 17.53 -13.24 9.05
C THR A 333 16.90 -13.95 10.27
N LYS A 334 17.34 -13.56 11.47
CA LYS A 334 16.96 -14.23 12.75
C LYS A 334 15.66 -13.69 13.28
#